data_51143433519e28da1ea9d10fb0af8188
#
_entry.id   51143433519e28da1ea9d10fb0af8188
#
_cell.length_a   1.000
_cell.length_b   1.000
_cell.length_c   1.000
_cell.angle_alpha   90.00
_cell.angle_beta   90.00
_cell.angle_gamma   90.00
#
_symmetry.space_group_name_H-M   'P 1'
#
loop_
_entity.id
_entity.type
_entity.pdbx_description
1 polymer ?
#
loop_
_entity_poly.entity_id
_entity_poly.type
_entity_poly.pdbx_seq_one_letter_code
_entity_poly.pdbx_strand_id
1 'polypeptide(L)'
;MSFLDRFFPAAVKQYPGDEVGATVPLNYDVGQASYPDASYANFASEGYGKNEIVHACIRELATSAATPRYYVSAPSTDGGTVEVDRGLLYDLTTTPNPYSDWYSFIERLVTFLMVAGNAYAIKE
;
A
#
# COMPACT_ATOMS: atom_id res chain seq x y z
N MET A 1 46.58 33.22 4.77
CA MET A 1 46.33 32.52 3.49
C MET A 1 46.87 31.11 3.64
N SER A 2 45.98 30.12 3.73
CA SER A 2 46.39 28.73 3.90
C SER A 2 46.85 28.16 2.56
N PHE A 3 47.85 27.30 2.57
CA PHE A 3 48.41 26.62 1.38
C PHE A 3 47.34 25.85 0.57
N LEU A 4 46.27 25.44 1.27
CA LEU A 4 45.15 24.71 0.65
C LEU A 4 44.22 25.58 -0.23
N ASP A 5 44.16 26.89 -0.01
CA ASP A 5 43.33 27.81 -0.82
C ASP A 5 43.84 27.94 -2.25
N ARG A 6 45.05 27.47 -2.52
CA ARG A 6 45.68 27.54 -3.85
C ARG A 6 45.28 26.36 -4.76
N PHE A 7 44.84 25.25 -4.16
CA PHE A 7 44.50 24.04 -4.90
C PHE A 7 43.00 23.83 -5.11
N PHE A 8 42.19 24.49 -4.28
CA PHE A 8 40.73 24.42 -4.38
C PHE A 8 40.15 25.83 -4.44
N PRO A 9 40.20 26.49 -5.64
CA PRO A 9 39.42 27.71 -5.79
C PRO A 9 37.95 27.30 -5.58
N ALA A 10 37.32 27.92 -4.59
CA ALA A 10 35.89 27.78 -4.35
C ALA A 10 35.12 28.39 -5.52
N ALA A 11 35.12 27.73 -6.64
CA ALA A 11 34.26 28.02 -7.78
C ALA A 11 32.90 27.46 -7.46
N VAL A 12 32.14 28.12 -6.60
CA VAL A 12 30.69 28.00 -6.59
C VAL A 12 30.26 28.46 -7.99
N LYS A 13 29.93 27.52 -8.87
CA LYS A 13 29.25 27.81 -10.12
C LYS A 13 27.87 28.35 -9.77
N GLN A 14 27.78 29.65 -9.68
CA GLN A 14 26.51 30.35 -9.62
C GLN A 14 25.93 30.28 -11.03
N TYR A 15 24.90 29.47 -11.24
CA TYR A 15 24.10 29.48 -12.45
C TYR A 15 23.20 30.71 -12.40
N PRO A 16 23.33 31.68 -13.29
CA PRO A 16 22.44 32.82 -13.33
C PRO A 16 21.12 32.37 -13.93
N GLY A 17 20.06 32.44 -13.17
CA GLY A 17 18.73 32.50 -13.76
C GLY A 17 17.73 31.36 -13.45
N ASP A 18 17.80 30.69 -12.34
CA ASP A 18 16.66 29.95 -11.88
C ASP A 18 16.37 30.27 -10.40
N GLU A 19 15.46 31.23 -10.22
CA GLU A 19 14.74 31.38 -8.95
C GLU A 19 13.76 30.22 -8.80
N VAL A 20 14.24 28.99 -8.80
CA VAL A 20 13.49 27.88 -8.25
C VAL A 20 13.80 27.83 -6.77
N GLY A 21 13.05 28.62 -6.02
CA GLY A 21 13.06 28.63 -4.56
C GLY A 21 12.51 27.34 -3.96
N ALA A 22 13.01 26.22 -4.39
CA ALA A 22 12.89 24.96 -3.67
C ALA A 22 14.23 24.67 -3.01
N THR A 23 14.51 25.38 -1.93
CA THR A 23 15.46 24.89 -0.96
C THR A 23 14.86 23.62 -0.40
N VAL A 24 15.20 22.49 -0.99
CA VAL A 24 14.97 21.20 -0.32
C VAL A 24 15.92 21.21 0.86
N PRO A 25 15.46 21.36 2.09
CA PRO A 25 16.33 21.18 3.24
C PRO A 25 16.74 19.71 3.24
N LEU A 26 17.90 19.41 2.70
CA LEU A 26 18.57 18.15 2.94
C LEU A 26 19.02 18.17 4.41
N ASN A 27 18.06 17.97 5.31
CA ASN A 27 18.35 17.61 6.68
C ASN A 27 18.90 16.18 6.67
N TYR A 28 20.14 16.05 6.22
CA TYR A 28 20.95 14.91 6.55
C TYR A 28 21.39 15.09 8.00
N ASP A 29 20.58 14.66 8.92
CA ASP A 29 21.05 14.30 10.24
C ASP A 29 21.93 13.05 10.07
N VAL A 30 23.21 13.32 9.85
CA VAL A 30 24.22 12.29 9.66
C VAL A 30 24.28 11.48 10.96
N GLY A 31 23.65 10.29 10.93
CA GLY A 31 23.71 9.33 12.04
C GLY A 31 22.40 9.09 12.78
N GLN A 32 21.30 9.76 12.44
CA GLN A 32 19.98 9.44 12.98
C GLN A 32 19.11 8.85 11.88
N ALA A 33 18.64 7.63 12.08
CA ALA A 33 17.61 7.07 11.21
C ALA A 33 16.30 7.85 11.43
N SER A 34 15.87 8.61 10.42
CA SER A 34 14.57 9.26 10.44
C SER A 34 13.52 8.22 10.05
N TYR A 35 12.72 7.81 11.01
CA TYR A 35 11.56 6.96 10.77
C TYR A 35 10.33 7.86 10.64
N PRO A 36 9.58 7.80 9.54
CA PRO A 36 8.28 8.47 9.45
C PRO A 36 7.35 7.90 10.51
N ASP A 37 6.47 8.73 11.04
CA ASP A 37 5.46 8.29 12.01
C ASP A 37 4.68 7.10 11.44
N ALA A 38 4.59 6.03 12.24
CA ALA A 38 3.86 4.82 11.89
C ALA A 38 2.35 5.06 11.96
N SER A 39 1.83 5.85 11.02
CA SER A 39 0.40 6.10 10.87
C SER A 39 -0.13 5.54 9.55
N TYR A 40 -1.41 5.16 9.53
CA TYR A 40 -2.07 4.72 8.29
C TYR A 40 -1.94 5.76 7.17
N ALA A 41 -2.10 7.04 7.49
CA ALA A 41 -2.00 8.13 6.52
C ALA A 41 -0.62 8.17 5.86
N ASN A 42 0.45 7.98 6.62
CA ASN A 42 1.81 7.94 6.09
C ASN A 42 2.07 6.68 5.27
N PHE A 43 1.61 5.50 5.71
CA PHE A 43 1.73 4.27 4.93
C PHE A 43 0.95 4.34 3.62
N ALA A 44 -0.23 4.92 3.63
CA ALA A 44 -1.03 5.09 2.42
C ALA A 44 -0.44 6.13 1.47
N SER A 45 0.02 7.28 1.97
CA SER A 45 0.52 8.37 1.13
C SER A 45 1.97 8.17 0.69
N GLU A 46 2.87 7.85 1.62
CA GLU A 46 4.30 7.74 1.32
C GLU A 46 4.69 6.34 0.81
N GLY A 47 4.12 5.28 1.41
CA GLY A 47 4.38 3.91 1.01
C GLY A 47 3.61 3.53 -0.25
N TYR A 48 2.29 3.45 -0.17
CA TYR A 48 1.46 2.96 -1.26
C TYR A 48 1.28 3.98 -2.38
N GLY A 49 1.09 5.27 -2.06
CA GLY A 49 0.81 6.33 -3.03
C GLY A 49 2.01 6.83 -3.82
N LYS A 50 3.20 6.89 -3.20
CA LYS A 50 4.41 7.46 -3.82
C LYS A 50 5.44 6.44 -4.28
N ASN A 51 5.40 5.22 -3.75
CA ASN A 51 6.36 4.18 -4.11
C ASN A 51 5.75 3.22 -5.13
N GLU A 52 6.13 3.35 -6.39
CA GLU A 52 5.61 2.54 -7.50
C GLU A 52 5.85 1.04 -7.30
N ILE A 53 6.98 0.65 -6.72
CA ILE A 53 7.30 -0.76 -6.48
C ILE A 53 6.38 -1.33 -5.41
N VAL A 54 6.20 -0.62 -4.30
CA VAL A 54 5.29 -1.04 -3.22
C VAL A 54 3.86 -1.13 -3.73
N HIS A 55 3.41 -0.12 -4.50
CA HIS A 55 2.10 -0.13 -5.13
C HIS A 55 1.91 -1.35 -6.05
N ALA A 56 2.88 -1.63 -6.94
CA ALA A 56 2.81 -2.77 -7.84
C ALA A 56 2.78 -4.11 -7.09
N CYS A 57 3.60 -4.28 -6.05
CA CYS A 57 3.61 -5.49 -5.24
C CYS A 57 2.28 -5.71 -4.50
N ILE A 58 1.74 -4.67 -3.87
CA ILE A 58 0.46 -4.76 -3.14
C ILE A 58 -0.69 -5.06 -4.13
N ARG A 59 -0.70 -4.40 -5.27
CA ARG A 59 -1.72 -4.64 -6.30
C ARG A 59 -1.66 -6.07 -6.82
N GLU A 60 -0.47 -6.60 -7.11
CA GLU A 60 -0.31 -7.98 -7.58
C GLU A 60 -0.80 -8.99 -6.53
N LEU A 61 -0.45 -8.79 -5.26
CA LEU A 61 -0.94 -9.63 -4.17
C LEU A 61 -2.46 -9.55 -4.02
N ALA A 62 -3.04 -8.35 -4.08
CA ALA A 62 -4.47 -8.14 -3.92
C ALA A 62 -5.27 -8.78 -5.08
N THR A 63 -4.83 -8.60 -6.33
CA THR A 63 -5.48 -9.20 -7.49
C THR A 63 -5.32 -10.72 -7.52
N SER A 64 -4.15 -11.23 -7.14
CA SER A 64 -3.91 -12.67 -7.03
C SER A 64 -4.78 -13.31 -5.96
N ALA A 65 -4.98 -12.64 -4.82
CA ALA A 65 -5.87 -13.11 -3.76
C ALA A 65 -7.35 -13.07 -4.16
N ALA A 66 -7.77 -12.11 -4.98
CA ALA A 66 -9.14 -11.97 -5.46
C ALA A 66 -9.50 -12.93 -6.60
N THR A 67 -8.52 -13.45 -7.33
CA THR A 67 -8.73 -14.30 -8.51
C THR A 67 -9.36 -15.68 -8.23
N PRO A 68 -9.02 -16.40 -7.11
CA PRO A 68 -9.61 -17.69 -6.83
C PRO A 68 -11.13 -17.60 -6.62
N ARG A 69 -11.84 -18.62 -7.08
CA ARG A 69 -13.26 -18.77 -6.76
C ARG A 69 -13.42 -19.23 -5.32
N TYR A 70 -14.26 -18.53 -4.61
CA TYR A 70 -14.65 -18.87 -3.24
C TYR A 70 -16.02 -19.56 -3.31
N TYR A 71 -16.17 -20.68 -2.61
CA TYR A 71 -17.46 -21.35 -2.46
C TYR A 71 -17.68 -21.74 -1.00
N VAL A 72 -18.94 -21.74 -0.63
CA VAL A 72 -19.36 -22.12 0.70
C VAL A 72 -19.65 -23.61 0.69
N SER A 73 -19.07 -24.36 1.60
CA SER A 73 -19.31 -25.78 1.74
C SER A 73 -19.76 -26.11 3.17
N ALA A 74 -20.63 -27.09 3.30
CA ALA A 74 -21.09 -27.63 4.58
C ALA A 74 -20.77 -29.12 4.70
N PRO A 75 -20.55 -29.64 5.92
CA PRO A 75 -20.37 -31.07 6.14
C PRO A 75 -21.66 -31.83 5.79
N SER A 76 -21.52 -32.89 5.01
CA SER A 76 -22.60 -33.82 4.70
C SER A 76 -22.73 -34.87 5.78
N THR A 77 -23.94 -35.44 5.94
CA THR A 77 -24.22 -36.57 6.84
C THR A 77 -23.41 -37.82 6.52
N ASP A 78 -22.94 -37.95 5.28
CA ASP A 78 -22.16 -39.11 4.79
C ASP A 78 -20.64 -38.91 4.95
N GLY A 79 -20.20 -37.90 5.74
CA GLY A 79 -18.79 -37.61 5.99
C GLY A 79 -18.07 -36.87 4.88
N GLY A 80 -18.78 -36.44 3.82
CA GLY A 80 -18.27 -35.59 2.73
C GLY A 80 -18.57 -34.11 2.95
N THR A 81 -18.25 -33.28 1.95
CA THR A 81 -18.60 -31.85 1.90
C THR A 81 -19.53 -31.60 0.72
N VAL A 82 -20.59 -30.84 0.94
CA VAL A 82 -21.55 -30.43 -0.12
C VAL A 82 -21.46 -28.91 -0.28
N GLU A 83 -21.43 -28.47 -1.51
CA GLU A 83 -21.50 -27.06 -1.85
C GLU A 83 -22.87 -26.49 -1.51
N VAL A 84 -22.89 -25.33 -0.85
CA VAL A 84 -24.11 -24.66 -0.40
C VAL A 84 -24.37 -23.47 -1.32
N ASP A 85 -25.51 -23.47 -1.97
CA ASP A 85 -25.96 -22.48 -2.94
C ASP A 85 -26.95 -21.43 -2.39
N ARG A 86 -27.13 -21.39 -1.07
CA ARG A 86 -28.05 -20.47 -0.39
C ARG A 86 -27.64 -20.18 1.06
N GLY A 87 -28.05 -19.01 1.57
CA GLY A 87 -27.83 -18.58 2.94
C GLY A 87 -26.87 -17.38 3.03
N LEU A 88 -26.77 -16.80 4.22
CA LEU A 88 -26.05 -15.53 4.44
C LEU A 88 -24.59 -15.53 3.96
N LEU A 89 -23.88 -16.66 4.13
CA LEU A 89 -22.50 -16.76 3.64
C LEU A 89 -22.43 -16.86 2.12
N TYR A 90 -23.34 -17.58 1.50
CA TYR A 90 -23.44 -17.66 0.05
C TYR A 90 -23.77 -16.29 -0.55
N ASP A 91 -24.76 -15.59 0.02
CA ASP A 91 -25.13 -14.24 -0.43
C ASP A 91 -23.96 -13.27 -0.31
N LEU A 92 -23.20 -13.36 0.79
CA LEU A 92 -22.01 -12.54 1.01
C LEU A 92 -20.91 -12.80 -0.05
N THR A 93 -20.68 -14.07 -0.42
CA THR A 93 -19.67 -14.43 -1.42
C THR A 93 -20.10 -14.10 -2.85
N THR A 94 -21.41 -13.98 -3.09
CA THR A 94 -21.95 -13.65 -4.40
C THR A 94 -22.14 -12.15 -4.57
N THR A 95 -22.67 -11.49 -3.55
CA THR A 95 -22.97 -10.04 -3.57
C THR A 95 -22.62 -9.42 -2.22
N PRO A 96 -21.35 -9.10 -1.96
CA PRO A 96 -20.91 -8.58 -0.67
C PRO A 96 -21.53 -7.23 -0.33
N ASN A 97 -21.80 -6.41 -1.35
CA ASN A 97 -22.51 -5.13 -1.22
C ASN A 97 -23.14 -4.72 -2.56
N PRO A 98 -24.07 -3.73 -2.57
CA PRO A 98 -24.74 -3.26 -3.80
C PRO A 98 -23.82 -2.58 -4.83
N TYR A 99 -22.60 -2.20 -4.45
CA TYR A 99 -21.72 -1.36 -5.25
C TYR A 99 -20.47 -2.08 -5.79
N SER A 100 -20.19 -3.29 -5.30
CA SER A 100 -19.02 -4.06 -5.72
C SER A 100 -19.29 -5.56 -5.74
N ASP A 101 -18.66 -6.24 -6.66
CA ASP A 101 -18.61 -7.68 -6.72
C ASP A 101 -17.62 -8.26 -5.69
N TRP A 102 -17.63 -9.58 -5.53
CA TRP A 102 -16.75 -10.29 -4.61
C TRP A 102 -15.26 -10.06 -4.91
N TYR A 103 -14.90 -10.00 -6.20
CA TYR A 103 -13.51 -9.75 -6.61
C TYR A 103 -13.02 -8.40 -6.10
N SER A 104 -13.74 -7.33 -6.39
CA SER A 104 -13.40 -5.97 -5.95
C SER A 104 -13.43 -5.81 -4.43
N PHE A 105 -14.31 -6.56 -3.76
CA PHE A 105 -14.37 -6.58 -2.29
C PHE A 105 -13.09 -7.18 -1.69
N ILE A 106 -12.66 -8.34 -2.17
CA ILE A 106 -11.43 -9.01 -1.70
C ILE A 106 -10.19 -8.19 -2.06
N GLU A 107 -10.11 -7.64 -3.29
CA GLU A 107 -9.00 -6.79 -3.72
C GLU A 107 -8.81 -5.60 -2.76
N ARG A 108 -9.88 -4.91 -2.40
CA ARG A 108 -9.84 -3.80 -1.43
C ARG A 108 -9.46 -4.25 -0.05
N LEU A 109 -10.04 -5.34 0.44
CA LEU A 109 -9.76 -5.88 1.77
C LEU A 109 -8.29 -6.25 1.91
N VAL A 110 -7.71 -6.94 0.93
CA VAL A 110 -6.28 -7.30 0.93
C VAL A 110 -5.40 -6.07 0.80
N THR A 111 -5.78 -5.08 -0.03
CA THR A 111 -5.05 -3.81 -0.13
C THR A 111 -4.98 -3.10 1.22
N PHE A 112 -6.10 -2.96 1.95
CA PHE A 112 -6.10 -2.37 3.29
C PHE A 112 -5.26 -3.19 4.28
N LEU A 113 -5.35 -4.52 4.22
CA LEU A 113 -4.56 -5.41 5.07
C LEU A 113 -3.05 -5.21 4.83
N MET A 114 -2.63 -5.10 3.57
CA MET A 114 -1.22 -4.92 3.21
C MET A 114 -0.68 -3.53 3.56
N VAL A 115 -1.49 -2.48 3.43
CA VAL A 115 -1.08 -1.10 3.74
C VAL A 115 -1.06 -0.83 5.24
N ALA A 116 -2.08 -1.29 5.97
CA ALA A 116 -2.31 -0.94 7.38
C ALA A 116 -2.05 -2.09 8.36
N GLY A 117 -1.87 -3.32 7.87
CA GLY A 117 -1.80 -4.52 8.70
C GLY A 117 -3.16 -4.98 9.24
N ASN A 118 -4.22 -4.21 9.02
CA ASN A 118 -5.59 -4.52 9.48
C ASN A 118 -6.61 -4.14 8.40
N ALA A 119 -7.65 -4.95 8.27
CA ALA A 119 -8.80 -4.66 7.43
C ALA A 119 -10.09 -5.01 8.18
N TYR A 120 -11.10 -4.16 8.10
CA TYR A 120 -12.37 -4.32 8.81
C TYR A 120 -13.52 -4.26 7.81
N ALA A 121 -14.46 -5.20 7.94
CA ALA A 121 -15.73 -5.20 7.23
C ALA A 121 -16.85 -4.96 8.23
N ILE A 122 -17.72 -3.99 7.95
CA ILE A 122 -18.88 -3.66 8.78
C ILE A 122 -20.11 -4.11 8.01
N LYS A 123 -21.00 -4.84 8.69
CA LYS A 123 -22.31 -5.18 8.15
C LYS A 123 -23.31 -4.09 8.56
N GLU A 124 -23.95 -3.47 7.58
CA GLU A 124 -25.10 -2.59 7.75
C GLU A 124 -26.41 -3.34 7.63
#